data_1770c9e18c5dcb605f18beca629d8f44
#
_entry.id   1770c9e18c5dcb605f18beca629d8f44
#
_cell.length_a   1.000
_cell.length_b   1.000
_cell.length_c   1.000
_cell.angle_alpha   90.00
_cell.angle_beta   90.00
_cell.angle_gamma   90.00
#
_symmetry.space_group_name_H-M   'P 1'
#
loop_
_entity.id
_entity.type
_entity.pdbx_description
1 polymer ?
#
loop_
_entity_poly.entity_id
_entity_poly.type
_entity_poly.pdbx_seq_one_letter_code
_entity_poly.pdbx_strand_id
1 'polypeptide(L)' 'MPVYRRFQAQGRLAPEGLTYLSSWVDERFQRCFQLMETDDRTLLDQWMANWSDLVDFEVYPVMTSTEAAAKILPE' A
#
# COMPACT_ATOMS: atom_id res chain seq x y z
N MET A 1 -19.52 0.04 -3.21
CA MET A 1 -18.51 -0.90 -2.69
C MET A 1 -18.18 -0.57 -1.24
N PRO A 2 -18.13 -1.56 -0.35
CA PRO A 2 -17.87 -1.30 1.08
C PRO A 2 -16.54 -0.62 1.37
N VAL A 3 -15.50 -0.92 0.58
CA VAL A 3 -14.18 -0.29 0.74
C VAL A 3 -14.28 1.22 0.56
N TYR A 4 -14.93 1.67 -0.48
CA TYR A 4 -15.06 3.10 -0.76
C TYR A 4 -15.95 3.80 0.25
N ARG A 5 -16.98 3.12 0.76
CA ARG A 5 -17.82 3.67 1.83
C ARG A 5 -17.01 3.91 3.09
N ARG A 6 -16.18 2.94 3.49
CA ARG A 6 -15.32 3.10 4.66
C ARG A 6 -14.30 4.20 4.43
N PHE A 7 -13.71 4.26 3.25
CA PHE A 7 -12.76 5.32 2.90
C PHE A 7 -13.40 6.71 3.01
N GLN A 8 -14.62 6.87 2.50
CA GLN A 8 -15.32 8.15 2.60
C GLN A 8 -15.64 8.52 4.05
N ALA A 9 -15.98 7.54 4.88
CA ALA A 9 -16.38 7.79 6.26
C ALA A 9 -15.19 8.00 7.19
N GLN A 10 -14.10 7.27 7.00
CA GLN A 10 -12.99 7.17 7.96
C GLN A 10 -11.62 7.47 7.35
N GLY A 11 -11.56 7.76 6.06
CA GLY A 11 -10.31 7.97 5.36
C GLY A 11 -9.53 6.68 5.16
N ARG A 12 -8.23 6.82 4.97
CA ARG A 12 -7.36 5.69 4.65
C ARG A 12 -7.03 4.82 5.86
N LEU A 13 -7.20 5.34 7.06
CA LEU A 13 -6.90 4.66 8.31
C LEU A 13 -5.41 4.29 8.46
N ALA A 14 -4.54 5.00 7.77
CA ALA A 14 -3.11 4.76 7.88
C ALA A 14 -2.57 5.33 9.19
N PRO A 15 -1.82 4.54 9.98
CA PRO A 15 -1.21 5.06 11.20
C PRO A 15 -0.11 6.06 10.88
N GLU A 16 0.23 6.88 11.88
CA GLU A 16 1.35 7.80 11.76
C GLU A 16 2.63 7.01 11.51
N GLY A 17 3.48 7.50 10.60
CA GLY A 17 4.71 6.81 10.20
C GLY A 17 4.57 5.91 9.00
N LEU A 18 3.34 5.69 8.53
CA LEU A 18 3.08 4.98 7.28
C LEU A 18 2.62 6.00 6.24
N THR A 19 3.42 6.20 5.21
CA THR A 19 3.18 7.23 4.20
C THR A 19 2.54 6.62 2.95
N TYR A 20 1.40 7.17 2.56
CA TYR A 20 0.78 6.84 1.28
C TYR A 20 1.48 7.62 0.17
N LEU A 21 1.90 6.95 -0.88
CA LEU A 21 2.56 7.57 -2.02
C LEU A 21 1.66 7.65 -3.24
N SER A 22 1.05 6.55 -3.62
CA SER A 22 0.19 6.51 -4.81
C SER A 22 -0.68 5.27 -4.80
N SER A 23 -1.75 5.29 -5.60
CA SER A 23 -2.58 4.11 -5.77
C SER A 23 -3.21 4.09 -7.16
N TRP A 24 -3.55 2.88 -7.58
CA TRP A 24 -4.21 2.63 -8.85
C TRP A 24 -5.29 1.58 -8.64
N VAL A 25 -6.36 1.68 -9.41
CA VAL A 25 -7.44 0.70 -9.41
C VAL A 25 -7.51 0.09 -10.80
N ASP A 26 -7.59 -1.24 -10.86
CA ASP A 26 -7.82 -1.94 -12.11
C ASP A 26 -9.12 -1.41 -12.75
N GLU A 27 -9.12 -1.24 -14.07
CA GLU A 27 -10.29 -0.67 -14.75
C GLU A 27 -11.56 -1.51 -14.58
N ARG A 28 -11.41 -2.76 -14.18
CA ARG A 28 -12.55 -3.65 -13.88
C ARG A 28 -12.94 -3.61 -12.41
N PHE A 29 -12.26 -2.80 -11.61
CA PHE A 29 -12.48 -2.67 -10.16
C PHE A 29 -12.27 -3.96 -9.38
N GLN A 30 -11.43 -4.86 -9.90
CA GLN A 30 -11.14 -6.14 -9.25
C GLN A 30 -9.92 -6.09 -8.34
N ARG A 31 -8.97 -5.21 -8.64
CA ARG A 31 -7.74 -5.06 -7.87
C ARG A 31 -7.43 -3.60 -7.63
N CYS A 32 -6.88 -3.33 -6.48
CA CYS A 32 -6.34 -2.02 -6.13
C CYS A 32 -4.87 -2.18 -5.82
N PHE A 33 -4.04 -1.32 -6.41
CA PHE A 33 -2.61 -1.30 -6.16
C PHE A 33 -2.29 -0.04 -5.37
N GLN A 34 -1.54 -0.19 -4.29
CA GLN A 34 -1.22 0.94 -3.43
C GLN A 34 0.25 0.89 -3.05
N LEU A 35 0.94 2.02 -3.27
CA LEU A 35 2.34 2.17 -2.91
C LEU A 35 2.43 2.96 -1.63
N MET A 36 3.08 2.39 -0.64
CA MET A 36 3.25 3.01 0.67
C MET A 36 4.69 2.87 1.12
N GLU A 37 5.10 3.75 2.02
CA GLU A 37 6.45 3.79 2.55
C GLU A 37 6.42 3.83 4.07
N THR A 38 7.25 3.00 4.69
CA THR A 38 7.44 3.03 6.13
C THR A 38 8.77 2.40 6.50
N ASP A 39 9.36 2.84 7.60
CA ASP A 39 10.54 2.20 8.19
C ASP A 39 10.15 1.08 9.16
N ASP A 40 8.87 0.91 9.42
CA ASP A 40 8.36 -0.05 10.40
C ASP A 40 7.25 -0.90 9.79
N ARG A 41 7.56 -2.16 9.50
CA ARG A 41 6.60 -3.11 8.94
C ARG A 41 5.34 -3.26 9.78
N THR A 42 5.45 -3.10 11.10
CA THR A 42 4.29 -3.26 11.97
C THR A 42 3.22 -2.22 11.69
N LEU A 43 3.59 -1.03 11.22
CA LEU A 43 2.63 0.00 10.84
C LEU A 43 1.82 -0.43 9.62
N LEU A 44 2.47 -1.08 8.66
CA LEU A 44 1.78 -1.65 7.51
C LEU A 44 0.81 -2.74 7.94
N ASP A 45 1.23 -3.61 8.85
CA ASP A 45 0.38 -4.67 9.38
C ASP A 45 -0.85 -4.10 10.11
N GLN A 46 -0.67 -3.03 10.89
CA GLN A 46 -1.78 -2.34 11.55
C GLN A 46 -2.76 -1.76 10.53
N TRP A 47 -2.24 -1.15 9.48
CA TRP A 47 -3.09 -0.61 8.42
C TRP A 47 -3.89 -1.71 7.72
N MET A 48 -3.23 -2.80 7.36
CA MET A 48 -3.91 -3.92 6.73
C MET A 48 -5.01 -4.51 7.62
N ALA A 49 -4.76 -4.57 8.93
CA ALA A 49 -5.76 -5.08 9.88
C ALA A 49 -7.03 -4.22 9.88
N ASN A 50 -6.92 -2.93 9.63
CA ASN A 50 -8.08 -2.03 9.56
C ASN A 50 -8.99 -2.30 8.36
N TRP A 51 -8.49 -3.02 7.36
CA TRP A 51 -9.21 -3.30 6.11
C TRP A 51 -9.40 -4.78 5.82
N SER A 52 -8.87 -5.67 6.66
CA SER A 52 -8.82 -7.10 6.38
C SER A 52 -10.19 -7.76 6.29
N ASP A 53 -11.22 -7.14 6.85
CA ASP A 53 -12.59 -7.64 6.75
C ASP A 53 -13.21 -7.40 5.37
N LEU A 54 -12.64 -6.50 4.59
CA LEU A 54 -13.16 -6.14 3.25
C LEU A 54 -12.21 -6.47 2.12
N VAL A 55 -10.91 -6.62 2.41
CA VAL A 55 -9.86 -6.72 1.41
C VAL A 55 -8.87 -7.81 1.77
N ASP A 56 -8.49 -8.60 0.78
CA ASP A 56 -7.36 -9.53 0.89
C ASP A 56 -6.11 -8.81 0.36
N PHE A 57 -4.99 -8.99 1.06
CA PHE A 57 -3.76 -8.28 0.72
C PHE A 57 -2.68 -9.21 0.20
N GLU A 58 -1.95 -8.75 -0.81
CA GLU A 58 -0.66 -9.28 -1.20
C GLU A 58 0.35 -8.15 -1.05
N VAL A 59 1.47 -8.42 -0.41
CA VAL A 59 2.46 -7.39 -0.09
C VAL A 59 3.79 -7.73 -0.78
N TYR A 60 4.29 -6.76 -1.53
CA TYR A 60 5.57 -6.89 -2.23
C TYR A 60 6.48 -5.74 -1.82
N PRO A 61 7.57 -6.01 -1.09
CA PRO A 61 8.60 -4.99 -0.89
C PRO A 61 9.20 -4.62 -2.24
N VAL A 62 9.28 -3.33 -2.49
CA VAL A 62 9.76 -2.83 -3.78
C VAL A 62 10.78 -1.72 -3.57
N MET A 63 11.55 -1.46 -4.62
CA MET A 63 12.45 -0.32 -4.70
C MET A 63 12.26 0.35 -6.05
N THR A 64 12.70 1.60 -6.17
CA THR A 64 12.63 2.28 -7.46
C THR A 64 13.57 1.62 -8.47
N SER A 65 13.29 1.83 -9.75
CA SER A 65 14.19 1.34 -10.81
C SER A 65 15.59 1.95 -10.68
N THR A 66 15.67 3.20 -10.25
CA THR A 66 16.95 3.88 -10.02
C THR A 66 17.73 3.20 -8.89
N GLU A 67 17.06 2.88 -7.78
CA GLU A 67 17.69 2.18 -6.66
C GLU A 67 18.15 0.77 -7.08
N ALA A 68 17.30 0.07 -7.83
CA ALA A 68 17.63 -1.27 -8.32
C ALA A 68 18.84 -1.24 -9.25
N ALA A 69 18.90 -0.27 -10.15
CA ALA A 69 20.03 -0.09 -11.05
C ALA A 69 21.33 0.18 -10.26
N ALA A 70 21.25 0.98 -9.20
CA ALA A 70 22.40 1.28 -8.36
C ALA A 70 22.93 0.05 -7.63
N LYS A 71 22.08 -0.93 -7.33
CA LYS A 71 22.50 -2.18 -6.68
C LYS A 71 23.08 -3.20 -7.65
N ILE A 72 22.65 -3.17 -8.90
CA ILE A 72 23.09 -4.11 -9.94
C ILE A 72 24.31 -3.56 -10.67
N LEU A 73 24.32 -2.27 -10.95
CA LEU A 73 25.38 -1.56 -11.63
C LEU A 73 26.17 -0.73 -10.62
N PRO A 74 27.43 -0.46 -10.81
CA PRO A 74 28.33 -1.05 -11.81
C PRO A 74 28.89 -2.35 -11.29
N GLU A 75 29.29 -3.16 -12.14
CA GLU A 75 29.99 -4.38 -11.78
C GLU A 75 31.30 -4.47 -12.47
#